data_7164128966b2bc68c965a121fba9f6dc
#
_entry.id   7164128966b2bc68c965a121fba9f6dc
#
_cell.length_a   1.000
_cell.length_b   1.000
_cell.length_c   1.000
_cell.angle_alpha   90.00
_cell.angle_beta   90.00
_cell.angle_gamma   90.00
#
_symmetry.space_group_name_H-M   'P 1'
#
loop_
_entity.id
_entity.type
_entity.pdbx_description
1 polymer ?
#
loop_
_entity_poly.entity_id
_entity_poly.type
_entity_poly.pdbx_seq_one_letter_code
_entity_poly.pdbx_strand_id
1 'polypeptide(L)'
;MPITFQPGRRRLIAGATALAAFGGARAQTLEKIRYLTPFGYLMGFADVMYTSSAGYFAKNGLDVDIQGGRGSAMSVQQIVAGNVLISRTGGTDLIKAAVKDPSIVAFGEIYQRDIFHVISSQAKPIRTPADMRGKTIGVVSVGGATENLLDMMLAKAGIPKADVKRESVGNAPAAFEFIGQGRIDAYIATTDTVAQLKVDGKPIVEWSTDTVAPCPGQVYITSRKSIAERPETLARFLRAVHQGIGVMVNAKDLNPIIASMTSKYEVFEASRPDKGLLVLQSTIDGERPPYRDKFASDPAGWRSAYDLMIQAKIIEPVAKPDFFSDAIIKRAFG
;
A
#
# COMPACT_ATOMS: atom_id res chain seq x y z
N MET A 1 -25.55 -99.59 -17.60
CA MET A 1 -24.25 -98.96 -17.31
C MET A 1 -24.53 -97.54 -16.81
N PRO A 2 -24.35 -97.30 -15.53
CA PRO A 2 -24.56 -95.93 -14.99
C PRO A 2 -23.25 -95.14 -15.02
N ILE A 3 -23.33 -93.93 -15.50
CA ILE A 3 -22.24 -92.91 -15.55
C ILE A 3 -22.23 -92.13 -14.21
N THR A 4 -21.17 -92.36 -13.45
CA THR A 4 -20.94 -91.62 -12.18
C THR A 4 -20.40 -90.23 -12.45
N PHE A 5 -21.09 -89.18 -11.96
CA PHE A 5 -20.67 -87.79 -11.97
C PHE A 5 -19.87 -87.49 -10.71
N GLN A 6 -18.62 -87.06 -10.84
CA GLN A 6 -17.84 -86.54 -9.73
C GLN A 6 -18.01 -84.99 -9.62
N PRO A 7 -18.25 -84.41 -8.43
CA PRO A 7 -18.33 -82.99 -8.27
C PRO A 7 -16.93 -82.39 -8.09
N GLY A 8 -16.56 -81.52 -9.04
CA GLY A 8 -15.34 -80.75 -8.98
C GLY A 8 -15.37 -79.63 -7.87
N ARG A 9 -14.28 -79.66 -7.11
CA ARG A 9 -14.03 -78.62 -6.04
C ARG A 9 -13.92 -77.27 -6.65
N ARG A 10 -14.95 -76.34 -6.42
CA ARG A 10 -14.86 -74.96 -6.68
C ARG A 10 -14.00 -74.30 -5.59
N ARG A 11 -12.81 -73.78 -5.98
CA ARG A 11 -11.98 -72.90 -5.16
C ARG A 11 -12.67 -71.53 -5.12
N LEU A 12 -13.13 -71.11 -3.95
CA LEU A 12 -13.56 -69.67 -3.67
C LEU A 12 -12.32 -68.84 -3.60
N ILE A 13 -12.12 -67.98 -4.62
CA ILE A 13 -11.15 -66.90 -4.60
C ILE A 13 -11.82 -65.76 -3.83
N ALA A 14 -11.39 -65.55 -2.58
CA ALA A 14 -11.76 -64.40 -1.81
C ALA A 14 -11.06 -63.18 -2.42
N GLY A 15 -11.78 -62.40 -3.22
CA GLY A 15 -11.35 -61.08 -3.70
C GLY A 15 -11.34 -60.09 -2.54
N ALA A 16 -10.15 -59.76 -2.04
CA ALA A 16 -9.97 -58.65 -1.13
C ALA A 16 -10.24 -57.34 -1.87
N THR A 17 -11.41 -56.75 -1.63
CA THR A 17 -11.75 -55.40 -2.09
C THR A 17 -10.94 -54.43 -1.26
N ALA A 18 -9.82 -53.91 -1.78
CA ALA A 18 -9.11 -52.79 -1.23
C ALA A 18 -10.00 -51.57 -1.42
N LEU A 19 -10.70 -51.12 -0.37
CA LEU A 19 -11.28 -49.77 -0.30
C LEU A 19 -10.11 -48.81 -0.27
N ALA A 20 -9.77 -48.26 -1.44
CA ALA A 20 -8.95 -47.06 -1.54
C ALA A 20 -9.74 -45.92 -0.84
N ALA A 21 -9.34 -45.56 0.37
CA ALA A 21 -9.75 -44.37 1.04
C ALA A 21 -9.27 -43.18 0.21
N PHE A 22 -10.06 -42.73 -0.74
CA PHE A 22 -9.93 -41.41 -1.31
C PHE A 22 -10.23 -40.42 -0.15
N GLY A 23 -9.19 -40.08 0.57
CA GLY A 23 -9.23 -38.89 1.47
C GLY A 23 -9.61 -37.71 0.61
N GLY A 24 -10.91 -37.39 0.56
CA GLY A 24 -11.41 -36.22 -0.11
C GLY A 24 -10.66 -35.00 0.46
N ALA A 25 -9.81 -34.41 -0.36
CA ALA A 25 -9.25 -33.09 -0.05
C ALA A 25 -10.43 -32.16 0.22
N ARG A 26 -10.71 -31.96 1.52
CA ARG A 26 -11.75 -31.01 1.95
C ARG A 26 -11.35 -29.68 1.37
N ALA A 27 -12.07 -29.20 0.35
CA ALA A 27 -11.84 -27.88 -0.19
C ALA A 27 -11.87 -26.92 1.01
N GLN A 28 -10.72 -26.35 1.34
CA GLN A 28 -10.59 -25.43 2.46
C GLN A 28 -11.50 -24.24 2.15
N THR A 29 -12.56 -24.05 2.94
CA THR A 29 -13.44 -22.90 2.79
C THR A 29 -12.64 -21.65 3.07
N LEU A 30 -12.44 -20.82 2.04
CA LEU A 30 -11.70 -19.57 2.16
C LEU A 30 -12.48 -18.57 3.01
N GLU A 31 -11.79 -17.91 3.93
CA GLU A 31 -12.38 -16.85 4.72
C GLU A 31 -12.51 -15.57 3.88
N LYS A 32 -13.74 -15.10 3.71
CA LYS A 32 -14.01 -13.88 2.93
C LYS A 32 -13.70 -12.64 3.74
N ILE A 33 -12.92 -11.73 3.15
CA ILE A 33 -12.61 -10.43 3.71
C ILE A 33 -12.67 -9.35 2.61
N ARG A 34 -12.93 -8.11 3.01
CA ARG A 34 -12.86 -6.95 2.13
C ARG A 34 -11.61 -6.13 2.40
N TYR A 35 -10.97 -5.72 1.32
CA TYR A 35 -9.86 -4.78 1.29
C TYR A 35 -10.23 -3.58 0.41
N LEU A 36 -9.87 -2.36 0.83
CA LEU A 36 -10.10 -1.15 0.05
C LEU A 36 -8.75 -0.51 -0.30
N THR A 37 -8.49 -0.30 -1.60
CA THR A 37 -7.38 0.56 -2.03
C THR A 37 -7.75 2.03 -1.81
N PRO A 38 -6.80 2.95 -1.54
CA PRO A 38 -7.11 4.37 -1.39
C PRO A 38 -7.69 5.00 -2.66
N PHE A 39 -7.18 4.60 -3.83
CA PHE A 39 -7.58 5.15 -5.13
C PHE A 39 -7.64 4.03 -6.17
N GLY A 40 -8.80 3.66 -6.66
CA GLY A 40 -8.98 2.72 -7.75
C GLY A 40 -7.99 1.56 -7.79
N TYR A 41 -7.61 1.13 -8.99
CA TYR A 41 -6.62 0.08 -9.23
C TYR A 41 -5.39 0.70 -9.91
N LEU A 42 -4.43 1.17 -9.10
CA LEU A 42 -3.19 1.76 -9.57
C LEU A 42 -2.04 0.77 -9.43
N MET A 43 -1.04 0.89 -10.29
CA MET A 43 0.17 0.05 -10.24
C MET A 43 0.89 0.16 -8.87
N GLY A 44 0.78 1.31 -8.19
CA GLY A 44 1.26 1.53 -6.82
C GLY A 44 0.59 0.65 -5.74
N PHE A 45 -0.43 -0.14 -6.11
CA PHE A 45 -1.10 -1.13 -5.24
C PHE A 45 -0.87 -2.56 -5.74
N ALA A 46 0.25 -2.79 -6.44
CA ALA A 46 0.62 -4.09 -6.97
C ALA A 46 0.77 -5.14 -5.87
N ASP A 47 1.19 -4.75 -4.67
CA ASP A 47 1.31 -5.59 -3.48
C ASP A 47 0.07 -6.48 -3.27
N VAL A 48 -1.12 -5.88 -3.18
CA VAL A 48 -2.37 -6.63 -2.95
C VAL A 48 -2.97 -7.19 -4.24
N MET A 49 -2.88 -6.46 -5.36
CA MET A 49 -3.47 -6.91 -6.61
C MET A 49 -2.75 -8.13 -7.18
N TYR A 50 -1.41 -8.12 -7.19
CA TYR A 50 -0.63 -9.28 -7.61
C TYR A 50 -0.80 -10.45 -6.63
N THR A 51 -0.75 -10.19 -5.32
CA THR A 51 -1.02 -11.23 -4.31
C THR A 51 -2.35 -11.94 -4.56
N SER A 52 -3.38 -11.18 -4.94
CA SER A 52 -4.70 -11.70 -5.26
C SER A 52 -4.72 -12.48 -6.58
N SER A 53 -4.24 -11.88 -7.67
CA SER A 53 -4.32 -12.49 -9.01
C SER A 53 -3.42 -13.73 -9.13
N ALA A 54 -2.27 -13.77 -8.42
CA ALA A 54 -1.38 -14.91 -8.36
C ALA A 54 -1.79 -15.98 -7.33
N GLY A 55 -2.94 -15.79 -6.64
CA GLY A 55 -3.54 -16.79 -5.76
C GLY A 55 -2.89 -16.93 -4.39
N TYR A 56 -2.02 -15.98 -3.96
CA TYR A 56 -1.37 -16.08 -2.65
C TYR A 56 -2.34 -15.90 -1.49
N PHE A 57 -3.41 -15.10 -1.62
CA PHE A 57 -4.44 -15.03 -0.60
C PHE A 57 -5.15 -16.38 -0.41
N ALA A 58 -5.53 -17.05 -1.52
CA ALA A 58 -6.18 -18.35 -1.46
C ALA A 58 -5.28 -19.41 -0.81
N LYS A 59 -3.96 -19.43 -1.13
CA LYS A 59 -2.97 -20.30 -0.48
C LYS A 59 -2.86 -20.06 1.03
N ASN A 60 -3.20 -18.86 1.49
CA ASN A 60 -3.26 -18.52 2.91
C ASN A 60 -4.68 -18.60 3.50
N GLY A 61 -5.62 -19.28 2.82
CA GLY A 61 -6.98 -19.51 3.30
C GLY A 61 -7.88 -18.28 3.27
N LEU A 62 -7.57 -17.26 2.45
CA LEU A 62 -8.33 -16.03 2.32
C LEU A 62 -8.93 -15.86 0.92
N ASP A 63 -10.18 -15.41 0.87
CA ASP A 63 -10.84 -14.86 -0.31
C ASP A 63 -10.96 -13.34 -0.10
N VAL A 64 -10.07 -12.57 -0.75
CA VAL A 64 -9.95 -11.12 -0.56
C VAL A 64 -10.67 -10.40 -1.69
N ASP A 65 -11.79 -9.76 -1.37
CA ASP A 65 -12.51 -8.83 -2.24
C ASP A 65 -11.80 -7.46 -2.19
N ILE A 66 -10.99 -7.16 -3.22
CA ILE A 66 -10.27 -5.89 -3.34
C ILE A 66 -11.14 -4.90 -4.09
N GLN A 67 -11.48 -3.80 -3.44
CA GLN A 67 -12.30 -2.71 -3.97
C GLN A 67 -11.48 -1.44 -4.16
N GLY A 68 -11.79 -0.67 -5.21
CA GLY A 68 -11.18 0.63 -5.49
C GLY A 68 -11.84 1.75 -4.66
N GLY A 69 -11.04 2.47 -3.87
CA GLY A 69 -11.48 3.63 -3.11
C GLY A 69 -11.44 4.95 -3.89
N ARG A 70 -11.81 6.04 -3.21
CA ARG A 70 -11.84 7.40 -3.75
C ARG A 70 -11.10 8.40 -2.86
N GLY A 71 -10.04 7.96 -2.18
CA GLY A 71 -9.21 8.78 -1.31
C GLY A 71 -8.92 8.14 0.05
N SER A 72 -7.80 8.54 0.67
CA SER A 72 -7.36 8.06 1.97
C SER A 72 -8.40 8.28 3.08
N ALA A 73 -9.13 9.39 3.04
CA ALA A 73 -10.20 9.66 3.99
C ALA A 73 -11.33 8.62 3.93
N MET A 74 -11.69 8.15 2.71
CA MET A 74 -12.66 7.07 2.54
C MET A 74 -12.15 5.77 3.15
N SER A 75 -10.86 5.44 2.95
CA SER A 75 -10.22 4.26 3.55
C SER A 75 -10.41 4.23 5.07
N VAL A 76 -10.10 5.34 5.73
CA VAL A 76 -10.29 5.49 7.18
C VAL A 76 -11.76 5.33 7.58
N GLN A 77 -12.67 6.03 6.90
CA GLN A 77 -14.10 5.97 7.21
C GLN A 77 -14.68 4.55 7.06
N GLN A 78 -14.27 3.81 6.04
CA GLN A 78 -14.77 2.44 5.82
C GLN A 78 -14.24 1.45 6.87
N ILE A 79 -13.02 1.65 7.39
CA ILE A 79 -12.49 0.88 8.54
C ILE A 79 -13.27 1.21 9.81
N VAL A 80 -13.47 2.49 10.12
CA VAL A 80 -14.22 2.93 11.32
C VAL A 80 -15.66 2.42 11.30
N ALA A 81 -16.30 2.47 10.13
CA ALA A 81 -17.66 1.94 9.93
C ALA A 81 -17.74 0.40 9.95
N GLY A 82 -16.60 -0.32 9.94
CA GLY A 82 -16.58 -1.78 9.91
C GLY A 82 -16.98 -2.40 8.55
N ASN A 83 -17.08 -1.61 7.50
CA ASN A 83 -17.47 -2.07 6.15
C ASN A 83 -16.35 -2.85 5.45
N VAL A 84 -15.08 -2.53 5.75
CA VAL A 84 -13.90 -3.25 5.28
C VAL A 84 -13.03 -3.64 6.47
N LEU A 85 -12.37 -4.79 6.37
CA LEU A 85 -11.48 -5.28 7.42
C LEU A 85 -10.11 -4.61 7.36
N ILE A 86 -9.60 -4.42 6.17
CA ILE A 86 -8.25 -3.91 5.91
C ILE A 86 -8.33 -2.85 4.82
N SER A 87 -7.53 -1.80 4.98
CA SER A 87 -7.28 -0.82 3.94
C SER A 87 -5.83 -0.35 4.02
N ARG A 88 -5.46 0.63 3.23
CA ARG A 88 -4.15 1.28 3.30
C ARG A 88 -4.33 2.80 3.24
N THR A 89 -3.41 3.53 3.85
CA THR A 89 -3.40 5.00 3.84
C THR A 89 -1.99 5.54 4.05
N GLY A 90 -1.78 6.84 3.88
CA GLY A 90 -0.54 7.51 4.28
C GLY A 90 -0.39 7.57 5.80
N GLY A 91 0.85 7.52 6.29
CA GLY A 91 1.11 7.59 7.73
C GLY A 91 0.61 8.89 8.37
N THR A 92 0.80 10.03 7.71
CA THR A 92 0.28 11.33 8.21
C THR A 92 -1.25 11.39 8.21
N ASP A 93 -1.91 10.78 7.23
CA ASP A 93 -3.38 10.70 7.20
C ASP A 93 -3.90 9.81 8.34
N LEU A 94 -3.21 8.71 8.63
CA LEU A 94 -3.55 7.86 9.78
C LEU A 94 -3.38 8.62 11.11
N ILE A 95 -2.24 9.31 11.32
CA ILE A 95 -2.00 10.09 12.54
C ILE A 95 -3.15 11.10 12.74
N LYS A 96 -3.49 11.87 11.70
CA LYS A 96 -4.58 12.86 11.73
C LYS A 96 -5.94 12.25 12.07
N ALA A 97 -6.19 11.05 11.58
CA ALA A 97 -7.43 10.32 11.87
C ALA A 97 -7.43 9.72 13.28
N ALA A 98 -6.34 9.08 13.69
CA ALA A 98 -6.23 8.37 14.97
C ALA A 98 -6.19 9.31 16.18
N VAL A 99 -5.71 10.55 16.01
CA VAL A 99 -5.85 11.60 17.04
C VAL A 99 -7.32 11.91 17.34
N LYS A 100 -8.20 11.82 16.35
CA LYS A 100 -9.64 12.04 16.51
C LYS A 100 -10.41 10.80 16.92
N ASP A 101 -10.00 9.65 16.37
CA ASP A 101 -10.60 8.34 16.64
C ASP A 101 -9.50 7.29 16.85
N PRO A 102 -9.13 7.00 18.11
CA PRO A 102 -8.07 6.04 18.43
C PRO A 102 -8.45 4.58 18.16
N SER A 103 -9.64 4.30 17.65
CA SER A 103 -10.05 2.95 17.28
C SER A 103 -9.32 2.40 16.06
N ILE A 104 -8.73 3.27 15.22
CA ILE A 104 -7.98 2.91 14.02
C ILE A 104 -6.48 2.83 14.31
N VAL A 105 -5.79 1.89 13.66
CA VAL A 105 -4.38 1.65 13.89
C VAL A 105 -3.71 1.03 12.65
N ALA A 106 -2.43 1.34 12.42
CA ALA A 106 -1.60 0.62 11.47
C ALA A 106 -1.14 -0.72 12.06
N PHE A 107 -0.96 -1.74 11.19
CA PHE A 107 -0.45 -3.05 11.58
C PHE A 107 0.60 -3.61 10.62
N GLY A 108 1.04 -2.82 9.65
CA GLY A 108 2.14 -3.14 8.74
C GLY A 108 2.55 -1.90 7.97
N GLU A 109 3.85 -1.61 7.90
CA GLU A 109 4.42 -0.52 7.11
C GLU A 109 4.78 -1.00 5.70
N ILE A 110 4.17 -0.40 4.67
CA ILE A 110 4.39 -0.74 3.26
C ILE A 110 5.55 0.07 2.71
N TYR A 111 5.64 1.35 3.13
CA TYR A 111 6.76 2.23 2.87
C TYR A 111 7.17 2.89 4.19
N GLN A 112 8.40 2.60 4.66
CA GLN A 112 8.94 3.14 5.91
C GLN A 112 9.21 4.64 5.83
N ARG A 113 9.34 5.17 4.61
CA ARG A 113 9.53 6.58 4.33
C ARG A 113 8.47 7.07 3.37
N ASP A 114 8.22 8.38 3.37
CA ASP A 114 7.28 8.90 2.41
C ASP A 114 7.83 8.79 0.96
N ILE A 115 6.91 8.82 0.01
CA ILE A 115 7.21 8.64 -1.42
C ILE A 115 7.10 9.96 -2.19
N PHE A 116 7.05 11.10 -1.49
CA PHE A 116 6.82 12.38 -2.13
C PHE A 116 8.10 13.16 -2.35
N HIS A 117 8.06 13.98 -3.39
CA HIS A 117 9.14 14.86 -3.81
C HIS A 117 8.59 16.24 -4.10
N VAL A 118 9.36 17.27 -3.77
CA VAL A 118 9.14 18.61 -4.30
C VAL A 118 9.79 18.68 -5.67
N ILE A 119 9.00 19.06 -6.68
CA ILE A 119 9.41 19.13 -8.08
C ILE A 119 9.30 20.58 -8.55
N SER A 120 10.38 21.13 -9.11
CA SER A 120 10.43 22.46 -9.69
C SER A 120 11.18 22.46 -11.02
N SER A 121 11.13 23.56 -11.76
CA SER A 121 11.86 23.70 -13.02
C SER A 121 13.33 24.04 -12.76
N GLN A 122 14.24 23.57 -13.62
CA GLN A 122 15.67 23.97 -13.60
C GLN A 122 15.86 25.48 -13.79
N ALA A 123 14.95 26.14 -14.49
CA ALA A 123 15.03 27.59 -14.71
C ALA A 123 14.69 28.41 -13.45
N LYS A 124 13.85 27.87 -12.57
CA LYS A 124 13.46 28.52 -11.29
C LYS A 124 13.43 27.44 -10.19
N PRO A 125 14.60 26.99 -9.71
CA PRO A 125 14.69 25.87 -8.81
C PRO A 125 14.20 26.22 -7.39
N ILE A 126 13.42 25.33 -6.80
CA ILE A 126 13.08 25.28 -5.37
C ILE A 126 13.88 24.10 -4.80
N ARG A 127 14.91 24.37 -4.00
CA ARG A 127 15.84 23.37 -3.47
C ARG A 127 15.65 23.11 -1.98
N THR A 128 15.06 24.07 -1.29
CA THR A 128 14.84 24.00 0.16
C THR A 128 13.45 24.56 0.50
N PRO A 129 12.90 24.29 1.68
CA PRO A 129 11.68 24.93 2.13
C PRO A 129 11.77 26.46 2.18
N ALA A 130 12.97 27.02 2.42
CA ALA A 130 13.16 28.48 2.45
C ALA A 130 12.84 29.13 1.10
N ASP A 131 13.10 28.44 0.00
CA ASP A 131 12.83 28.94 -1.35
C ASP A 131 11.32 29.02 -1.66
N MET A 132 10.47 28.41 -0.82
CA MET A 132 9.02 28.40 -1.01
C MET A 132 8.33 29.69 -0.51
N ARG A 133 9.03 30.55 0.24
CA ARG A 133 8.44 31.79 0.76
C ARG A 133 7.97 32.69 -0.38
N GLY A 134 6.72 33.14 -0.32
CA GLY A 134 6.07 33.94 -1.35
C GLY A 134 5.68 33.19 -2.62
N LYS A 135 5.85 31.86 -2.66
CA LYS A 135 5.60 31.01 -3.80
C LYS A 135 4.22 30.36 -3.76
N THR A 136 3.80 29.84 -4.92
CA THR A 136 2.63 28.98 -5.05
C THR A 136 3.10 27.54 -5.24
N ILE A 137 2.76 26.67 -4.29
CA ILE A 137 3.14 25.25 -4.30
C ILE A 137 1.91 24.40 -4.63
N GLY A 138 2.03 23.61 -5.69
CA GLY A 138 1.04 22.62 -6.08
C GLY A 138 1.02 21.45 -5.09
N VAL A 139 -0.17 21.04 -4.67
CA VAL A 139 -0.41 19.86 -3.84
C VAL A 139 -1.34 18.90 -4.57
N VAL A 140 -1.28 17.59 -4.29
CA VAL A 140 -2.16 16.62 -4.94
C VAL A 140 -3.62 16.93 -4.66
N SER A 141 -3.92 17.23 -3.40
CA SER A 141 -5.25 17.68 -2.96
C SER A 141 -5.14 18.54 -1.71
N VAL A 142 -6.06 19.49 -1.58
CA VAL A 142 -6.19 20.27 -0.35
C VAL A 142 -6.68 19.38 0.79
N GLY A 143 -6.10 19.51 1.98
CA GLY A 143 -6.38 18.72 3.16
C GLY A 143 -5.75 17.32 3.15
N GLY A 144 -5.05 16.92 2.08
CA GLY A 144 -4.41 15.61 1.92
C GLY A 144 -2.95 15.56 2.38
N ALA A 145 -2.30 14.40 2.17
CA ALA A 145 -0.94 14.10 2.63
C ALA A 145 0.09 15.12 2.13
N THR A 146 0.04 15.53 0.87
CA THR A 146 1.00 16.48 0.29
C THR A 146 0.89 17.89 0.87
N GLU A 147 -0.31 18.32 1.25
CA GLU A 147 -0.47 19.59 1.97
C GLU A 147 0.01 19.47 3.41
N ASN A 148 -0.26 18.34 4.09
CA ASN A 148 0.28 18.08 5.41
C ASN A 148 1.82 18.11 5.40
N LEU A 149 2.46 17.47 4.41
CA LEU A 149 3.92 17.48 4.23
C LEU A 149 4.46 18.90 3.98
N LEU A 150 3.79 19.69 3.13
CA LEU A 150 4.16 21.08 2.92
C LEU A 150 4.13 21.85 4.24
N ASP A 151 3.06 21.71 5.01
CA ASP A 151 2.91 22.39 6.29
C ASP A 151 3.98 21.96 7.31
N MET A 152 4.32 20.66 7.35
CA MET A 152 5.40 20.12 8.20
C MET A 152 6.77 20.70 7.81
N MET A 153 7.09 20.75 6.51
CA MET A 153 8.33 21.32 6.00
C MET A 153 8.43 22.81 6.30
N LEU A 154 7.35 23.58 6.11
CA LEU A 154 7.29 25.01 6.42
C LEU A 154 7.45 25.26 7.93
N ALA A 155 6.78 24.47 8.78
CA ALA A 155 6.89 24.58 10.23
C ALA A 155 8.34 24.33 10.69
N LYS A 156 8.99 23.28 10.19
CA LYS A 156 10.39 22.97 10.49
C LYS A 156 11.34 24.08 10.04
N ALA A 157 11.04 24.75 8.94
CA ALA A 157 11.83 25.88 8.44
C ALA A 157 11.47 27.23 9.09
N GLY A 158 10.51 27.28 10.00
CA GLY A 158 10.05 28.53 10.62
C GLY A 158 9.33 29.48 9.65
N ILE A 159 8.68 28.95 8.64
CA ILE A 159 7.95 29.71 7.61
C ILE A 159 6.46 29.68 7.92
N PRO A 160 5.82 30.85 8.12
CA PRO A 160 4.36 30.90 8.29
C PRO A 160 3.62 30.28 7.09
N LYS A 161 2.59 29.50 7.36
CA LYS A 161 1.76 28.90 6.30
C LYS A 161 1.19 29.92 5.33
N ALA A 162 0.87 31.12 5.83
CA ALA A 162 0.32 32.22 5.04
C ALA A 162 1.30 32.80 4.01
N ASP A 163 2.61 32.58 4.20
CA ASP A 163 3.64 33.05 3.28
C ASP A 163 3.76 32.18 2.01
N VAL A 164 3.04 31.05 1.95
CA VAL A 164 3.09 30.09 0.81
C VAL A 164 1.66 29.83 0.34
N LYS A 165 1.39 30.06 -0.93
CA LYS A 165 0.10 29.75 -1.55
C LYS A 165 0.05 28.27 -1.94
N ARG A 166 -1.16 27.68 -1.94
CA ARG A 166 -1.40 26.29 -2.33
C ARG A 166 -2.37 26.22 -3.49
N GLU A 167 -2.10 25.29 -4.41
CA GLU A 167 -3.00 24.99 -5.51
C GLU A 167 -3.16 23.46 -5.66
N SER A 168 -4.39 22.97 -5.82
CA SER A 168 -4.62 21.56 -6.10
C SER A 168 -4.34 21.27 -7.56
N VAL A 169 -3.34 20.41 -7.84
CA VAL A 169 -2.86 20.11 -9.19
C VAL A 169 -2.91 18.61 -9.54
N GLY A 170 -3.28 17.75 -8.57
CA GLY A 170 -3.22 16.31 -8.73
C GLY A 170 -1.79 15.76 -8.69
N ASN A 171 -1.65 14.46 -9.01
CA ASN A 171 -0.36 13.74 -8.97
C ASN A 171 0.19 13.43 -10.37
N ALA A 172 -0.45 13.87 -11.44
CA ALA A 172 -0.02 13.52 -12.80
C ALA A 172 1.22 14.31 -13.23
N PRO A 173 2.13 13.72 -14.05
CA PRO A 173 3.26 14.43 -14.66
C PRO A 173 2.85 15.70 -15.41
N ALA A 174 1.65 15.73 -15.97
CA ALA A 174 1.08 16.90 -16.66
C ALA A 174 1.00 18.16 -15.76
N ALA A 175 0.98 18.01 -14.43
CA ALA A 175 1.01 19.15 -13.50
C ALA A 175 2.31 19.98 -13.62
N PHE A 176 3.39 19.40 -14.18
CA PHE A 176 4.62 20.13 -14.47
C PHE A 176 4.41 21.30 -15.45
N GLU A 177 3.46 21.18 -16.36
CA GLU A 177 3.15 22.25 -17.34
C GLU A 177 2.59 23.51 -16.65
N PHE A 178 1.97 23.39 -15.47
CA PHE A 178 1.50 24.53 -14.69
C PHE A 178 2.65 25.43 -14.18
N ILE A 179 3.87 24.86 -14.03
CA ILE A 179 5.07 25.67 -13.73
C ILE A 179 5.41 26.55 -14.93
N GLY A 180 5.40 25.99 -16.14
CA GLY A 180 5.63 26.75 -17.37
C GLY A 180 4.60 27.84 -17.62
N GLN A 181 3.36 27.62 -17.21
CA GLN A 181 2.25 28.59 -17.28
C GLN A 181 2.29 29.65 -16.17
N GLY A 182 3.19 29.52 -15.19
CA GLY A 182 3.29 30.46 -14.05
C GLY A 182 2.15 30.33 -13.04
N ARG A 183 1.37 29.25 -13.07
CA ARG A 183 0.30 28.99 -12.11
C ARG A 183 0.86 28.56 -10.76
N ILE A 184 1.94 27.75 -10.76
CA ILE A 184 2.67 27.28 -9.60
C ILE A 184 4.16 27.47 -9.81
N ASP A 185 4.94 27.53 -8.73
CA ASP A 185 6.41 27.60 -8.77
C ASP A 185 7.05 26.19 -8.62
N ALA A 186 6.39 25.31 -7.88
CA ALA A 186 6.76 23.91 -7.68
C ALA A 186 5.51 23.09 -7.32
N TYR A 187 5.61 21.77 -7.30
CA TYR A 187 4.53 20.93 -6.76
C TYR A 187 5.10 19.70 -6.05
N ILE A 188 4.28 19.09 -5.20
CA ILE A 188 4.63 17.88 -4.45
C ILE A 188 3.90 16.70 -5.10
N ALA A 189 4.68 15.72 -5.57
CA ALA A 189 4.17 14.53 -6.23
C ALA A 189 4.99 13.29 -5.84
N THR A 190 4.54 12.12 -6.27
CA THR A 190 5.14 10.84 -5.93
C THR A 190 6.43 10.52 -6.70
N THR A 191 7.22 9.59 -6.21
CA THR A 191 8.47 9.09 -6.85
C THR A 191 8.24 8.64 -8.30
N ASP A 192 7.12 7.97 -8.59
CA ASP A 192 6.77 7.54 -9.94
C ASP A 192 6.51 8.72 -10.89
N THR A 193 5.93 9.82 -10.40
CA THR A 193 5.78 11.06 -11.17
C THR A 193 7.15 11.65 -11.53
N VAL A 194 8.09 11.68 -10.56
CA VAL A 194 9.49 12.11 -10.83
C VAL A 194 10.14 11.24 -11.90
N ALA A 195 9.99 9.91 -11.77
CA ALA A 195 10.56 8.97 -12.73
C ALA A 195 9.99 9.19 -14.14
N GLN A 196 8.68 9.38 -14.29
CA GLN A 196 8.03 9.65 -15.56
C GLN A 196 8.53 10.97 -16.18
N LEU A 197 8.68 12.05 -15.39
CA LEU A 197 9.20 13.33 -15.87
C LEU A 197 10.66 13.23 -16.34
N LYS A 198 11.49 12.44 -15.64
CA LYS A 198 12.88 12.17 -16.06
C LYS A 198 12.94 11.41 -17.39
N VAL A 199 12.10 10.39 -17.56
CA VAL A 199 11.99 9.64 -18.83
C VAL A 199 11.50 10.54 -19.96
N ASP A 200 10.54 11.44 -19.69
CA ASP A 200 10.01 12.42 -20.66
C ASP A 200 11.02 13.57 -20.92
N GLY A 201 12.24 13.53 -20.33
CA GLY A 201 13.30 14.53 -20.54
C GLY A 201 12.95 15.92 -19.98
N LYS A 202 12.04 16.04 -19.04
CA LYS A 202 11.64 17.33 -18.48
C LYS A 202 12.78 17.92 -17.64
N PRO A 203 13.07 19.24 -17.75
CA PRO A 203 14.15 19.91 -17.03
C PRO A 203 13.74 20.19 -15.58
N ILE A 204 13.71 19.14 -14.75
CA ILE A 204 13.29 19.22 -13.35
C ILE A 204 14.46 19.34 -12.37
N VAL A 205 14.21 20.03 -11.25
CA VAL A 205 14.93 19.89 -9.98
C VAL A 205 13.98 19.26 -9.00
N GLU A 206 14.42 18.19 -8.33
CA GLU A 206 13.58 17.48 -7.36
C GLU A 206 14.38 17.11 -6.11
N TRP A 207 13.67 16.95 -4.99
CA TRP A 207 14.21 16.43 -3.73
C TRP A 207 13.10 15.79 -2.90
N SER A 208 13.46 14.74 -2.16
CA SER A 208 12.50 14.01 -1.31
C SER A 208 12.07 14.83 -0.11
N THR A 209 10.78 14.91 0.14
CA THR A 209 10.20 15.56 1.33
C THR A 209 10.67 14.90 2.62
N ASP A 210 11.00 13.62 2.59
CA ASP A 210 11.52 12.84 3.74
C ASP A 210 12.83 13.40 4.31
N THR A 211 13.63 14.08 3.50
CA THR A 211 14.87 14.73 3.96
C THR A 211 14.60 15.87 4.96
N VAL A 212 13.42 16.46 4.90
CA VAL A 212 13.00 17.57 5.76
C VAL A 212 11.93 17.13 6.76
N ALA A 213 10.93 16.40 6.31
CA ALA A 213 9.78 15.98 7.11
C ALA A 213 9.64 14.44 7.07
N PRO A 214 10.58 13.70 7.70
CA PRO A 214 10.52 12.24 7.71
C PRO A 214 9.25 11.75 8.37
N CYS A 215 8.55 10.86 7.67
CA CYS A 215 7.31 10.27 8.14
C CYS A 215 7.06 8.89 7.51
N PRO A 216 6.23 8.03 8.15
CA PRO A 216 5.79 6.79 7.54
C PRO A 216 5.08 7.06 6.22
N GLY A 217 5.45 6.35 5.18
CA GLY A 217 4.87 6.53 3.85
C GLY A 217 3.47 5.94 3.77
N GLN A 218 3.37 4.65 3.46
CA GLN A 218 2.09 3.95 3.34
C GLN A 218 2.02 2.80 4.34
N VAL A 219 0.84 2.61 4.92
CA VAL A 219 0.61 1.60 5.97
C VAL A 219 -0.69 0.83 5.73
N TYR A 220 -0.69 -0.45 6.09
CA TYR A 220 -1.94 -1.20 6.25
C TYR A 220 -2.63 -0.80 7.53
N ILE A 221 -3.91 -0.49 7.43
CA ILE A 221 -4.75 -0.05 8.54
C ILE A 221 -5.91 -1.01 8.79
N THR A 222 -6.29 -1.11 10.05
CA THR A 222 -7.47 -1.84 10.53
C THR A 222 -7.98 -1.21 11.83
N SER A 223 -9.06 -1.74 12.40
CA SER A 223 -9.51 -1.32 13.72
C SER A 223 -8.79 -2.10 14.83
N ARG A 224 -8.60 -1.49 16.02
CA ARG A 224 -8.10 -2.20 17.22
C ARG A 224 -8.97 -3.37 17.60
N LYS A 225 -10.30 -3.25 17.40
CA LYS A 225 -11.24 -4.35 17.54
C LYS A 225 -10.88 -5.53 16.65
N SER A 226 -10.58 -5.27 15.37
CA SER A 226 -10.19 -6.32 14.43
C SER A 226 -8.85 -6.97 14.82
N ILE A 227 -7.89 -6.22 15.37
CA ILE A 227 -6.65 -6.80 15.91
C ILE A 227 -6.95 -7.78 17.05
N ALA A 228 -7.90 -7.46 17.93
CA ALA A 228 -8.27 -8.32 19.05
C ALA A 228 -9.09 -9.56 18.61
N GLU A 229 -10.06 -9.36 17.72
CA GLU A 229 -11.03 -10.40 17.36
C GLU A 229 -10.60 -11.30 16.19
N ARG A 230 -9.77 -10.77 15.27
CA ARG A 230 -9.36 -11.46 14.02
C ARG A 230 -7.84 -11.44 13.78
N PRO A 231 -6.99 -11.65 14.81
CA PRO A 231 -5.54 -11.50 14.66
C PRO A 231 -4.95 -12.49 13.65
N GLU A 232 -5.47 -13.72 13.57
CA GLU A 232 -4.97 -14.72 12.62
C GLU A 232 -5.34 -14.39 11.17
N THR A 233 -6.51 -13.82 10.93
CA THR A 233 -6.93 -13.35 9.60
C THR A 233 -5.99 -12.26 9.10
N LEU A 234 -5.67 -11.28 9.95
CA LEU A 234 -4.73 -10.19 9.65
C LEU A 234 -3.30 -10.73 9.44
N ALA A 235 -2.86 -11.70 10.23
CA ALA A 235 -1.55 -12.34 10.07
C ALA A 235 -1.44 -13.12 8.76
N ARG A 236 -2.47 -13.88 8.37
CA ARG A 236 -2.54 -14.58 7.08
C ARG A 236 -2.51 -13.59 5.91
N PHE A 237 -3.17 -12.45 6.04
CA PHE A 237 -3.10 -11.37 5.05
C PHE A 237 -1.66 -10.87 4.87
N LEU A 238 -0.95 -10.52 5.95
CA LEU A 238 0.45 -10.08 5.86
C LEU A 238 1.37 -11.14 5.27
N ARG A 239 1.22 -12.41 5.67
CA ARG A 239 2.00 -13.53 5.08
C ARG A 239 1.77 -13.65 3.57
N ALA A 240 0.51 -13.56 3.13
CA ALA A 240 0.17 -13.65 1.71
C ALA A 240 0.79 -12.49 0.91
N VAL A 241 0.65 -11.26 1.41
CA VAL A 241 1.23 -10.08 0.75
C VAL A 241 2.76 -10.17 0.72
N HIS A 242 3.40 -10.57 1.82
CA HIS A 242 4.85 -10.79 1.86
C HIS A 242 5.31 -11.80 0.81
N GLN A 243 4.56 -12.90 0.59
CA GLN A 243 4.84 -13.87 -0.47
C GLN A 243 4.72 -13.24 -1.86
N GLY A 244 3.67 -12.46 -2.11
CA GLY A 244 3.45 -11.76 -3.37
C GLY A 244 4.56 -10.75 -3.68
N ILE A 245 4.89 -9.88 -2.71
CA ILE A 245 5.99 -8.93 -2.83
C ILE A 245 7.32 -9.66 -3.05
N GLY A 246 7.55 -10.78 -2.34
CA GLY A 246 8.75 -11.58 -2.50
C GLY A 246 8.98 -12.06 -3.95
N VAL A 247 7.91 -12.39 -4.68
CA VAL A 247 8.03 -12.70 -6.11
C VAL A 247 8.34 -11.44 -6.92
N MET A 248 7.65 -10.34 -6.66
CA MET A 248 7.85 -9.07 -7.39
C MET A 248 9.29 -8.55 -7.23
N VAL A 249 9.83 -8.51 -6.01
CA VAL A 249 11.18 -7.97 -5.74
C VAL A 249 12.31 -8.84 -6.32
N ASN A 250 12.05 -10.12 -6.61
CA ASN A 250 13.01 -11.05 -7.20
C ASN A 250 12.78 -11.31 -8.69
N ALA A 251 11.73 -10.72 -9.28
CA ALA A 251 11.41 -10.91 -10.69
C ALA A 251 12.47 -10.23 -11.58
N LYS A 252 12.89 -10.94 -12.63
CA LYS A 252 13.76 -10.40 -13.69
C LYS A 252 12.96 -9.74 -14.81
N ASP A 253 11.71 -10.14 -14.98
CA ASP A 253 10.75 -9.60 -15.94
C ASP A 253 9.45 -9.30 -15.20
N LEU A 254 8.97 -8.07 -15.30
CA LEU A 254 7.76 -7.59 -14.65
C LEU A 254 6.50 -7.75 -15.52
N ASN A 255 6.64 -8.08 -16.81
CA ASN A 255 5.48 -8.24 -17.71
C ASN A 255 4.53 -9.35 -17.25
N PRO A 256 4.98 -10.53 -16.77
CA PRO A 256 4.07 -11.54 -16.22
C PRO A 256 3.29 -11.07 -14.98
N ILE A 257 3.88 -10.17 -14.18
CA ILE A 257 3.24 -9.60 -12.99
C ILE A 257 2.11 -8.67 -13.44
N ILE A 258 2.38 -7.78 -14.39
CA ILE A 258 1.37 -6.89 -14.97
C ILE A 258 0.25 -7.70 -15.61
N ALA A 259 0.59 -8.71 -16.43
CA ALA A 259 -0.39 -9.58 -17.07
C ALA A 259 -1.29 -10.30 -16.05
N SER A 260 -0.71 -10.78 -14.94
CA SER A 260 -1.47 -11.40 -13.86
C SER A 260 -2.46 -10.41 -13.24
N MET A 261 -2.03 -9.20 -12.90
CA MET A 261 -2.91 -8.18 -12.30
C MET A 261 -4.02 -7.75 -13.25
N THR A 262 -3.69 -7.50 -14.52
CA THR A 262 -4.66 -7.05 -15.53
C THR A 262 -5.66 -8.12 -15.96
N SER A 263 -5.38 -9.39 -15.69
CA SER A 263 -6.36 -10.47 -15.87
C SER A 263 -7.55 -10.37 -14.90
N LYS A 264 -7.41 -9.61 -13.81
CA LYS A 264 -8.41 -9.51 -12.75
C LYS A 264 -8.86 -8.07 -12.45
N TYR A 265 -8.01 -7.09 -12.72
CA TYR A 265 -8.24 -5.68 -12.37
C TYR A 265 -8.01 -4.77 -13.57
N GLU A 266 -8.82 -3.70 -13.69
CA GLU A 266 -8.59 -2.62 -14.65
C GLU A 266 -7.52 -1.68 -14.10
N VAL A 267 -6.24 -2.06 -14.25
CA VAL A 267 -5.10 -1.27 -13.74
C VAL A 267 -4.87 -0.08 -14.64
N PHE A 268 -4.95 1.13 -14.08
CA PHE A 268 -4.95 2.38 -14.86
C PHE A 268 -3.70 2.54 -15.75
N GLU A 269 -2.51 2.31 -15.18
CA GLU A 269 -1.25 2.51 -15.91
C GLU A 269 -0.94 1.38 -16.91
N ALA A 270 -1.66 0.26 -16.86
CA ALA A 270 -1.46 -0.85 -17.81
C ALA A 270 -1.84 -0.48 -19.24
N SER A 271 -2.65 0.58 -19.45
CA SER A 271 -2.95 1.12 -20.78
C SER A 271 -1.72 1.78 -21.46
N ARG A 272 -0.63 2.02 -20.72
CA ARG A 272 0.65 2.58 -21.18
C ARG A 272 1.78 1.67 -20.70
N PRO A 273 2.13 0.61 -21.45
CA PRO A 273 3.02 -0.46 -20.96
C PRO A 273 4.40 0.03 -20.48
N ASP A 274 5.01 0.99 -21.20
CA ASP A 274 6.28 1.62 -20.84
C ASP A 274 6.20 2.35 -19.49
N LYS A 275 5.17 3.14 -19.29
CA LYS A 275 4.92 3.85 -18.01
C LYS A 275 4.47 2.91 -16.91
N GLY A 276 3.66 1.91 -17.23
CA GLY A 276 3.24 0.88 -16.29
C GLY A 276 4.42 0.11 -15.70
N LEU A 277 5.39 -0.29 -16.53
CA LEU A 277 6.62 -0.92 -16.06
C LEU A 277 7.42 0.00 -15.14
N LEU A 278 7.55 1.27 -15.50
CA LEU A 278 8.28 2.25 -14.70
C LEU A 278 7.65 2.45 -13.32
N VAL A 279 6.32 2.61 -13.26
CA VAL A 279 5.58 2.76 -11.99
C VAL A 279 5.68 1.49 -11.16
N LEU A 280 5.54 0.31 -11.77
CA LEU A 280 5.69 -0.96 -11.05
C LEU A 280 7.10 -1.14 -10.49
N GLN A 281 8.14 -0.80 -11.27
CA GLN A 281 9.53 -0.86 -10.80
C GLN A 281 9.74 0.08 -9.61
N SER A 282 9.26 1.33 -9.69
CA SER A 282 9.32 2.29 -8.58
C SER A 282 8.60 1.78 -7.32
N THR A 283 7.43 1.16 -7.50
CA THR A 283 6.65 0.54 -6.41
C THR A 283 7.46 -0.57 -5.74
N ILE A 284 8.03 -1.49 -6.54
CA ILE A 284 8.84 -2.62 -6.05
C ILE A 284 10.08 -2.12 -5.29
N ASP A 285 10.75 -1.10 -5.80
CA ASP A 285 11.96 -0.55 -5.17
C ASP A 285 11.61 0.06 -3.80
N GLY A 286 10.46 0.72 -3.68
CA GLY A 286 9.94 1.22 -2.40
C GLY A 286 9.53 0.11 -1.42
N GLU A 287 9.08 -1.04 -1.92
CA GLU A 287 8.64 -2.19 -1.12
C GLU A 287 9.78 -3.11 -0.66
N ARG A 288 10.98 -3.01 -1.24
CA ARG A 288 12.14 -3.86 -0.88
C ARG A 288 12.53 -3.77 0.59
N PRO A 289 12.71 -2.57 1.19
CA PRO A 289 13.04 -2.48 2.61
C PRO A 289 11.95 -3.06 3.52
N PRO A 290 10.66 -2.66 3.41
CA PRO A 290 9.59 -3.22 4.24
C PRO A 290 9.41 -4.73 4.03
N TYR A 291 9.61 -5.25 2.81
CA TYR A 291 9.60 -6.69 2.55
C TYR A 291 10.67 -7.41 3.37
N ARG A 292 11.93 -6.92 3.33
CA ARG A 292 13.05 -7.49 4.10
C ARG A 292 12.78 -7.43 5.60
N ASP A 293 12.23 -6.31 6.07
CA ASP A 293 11.96 -6.03 7.47
C ASP A 293 10.57 -6.53 7.91
N LYS A 294 9.87 -7.31 7.05
CA LYS A 294 8.57 -7.95 7.35
C LYS A 294 7.50 -6.95 7.81
N PHE A 295 7.43 -5.80 7.13
CA PHE A 295 6.49 -4.69 7.42
C PHE A 295 6.66 -4.07 8.81
N ALA A 296 7.83 -4.22 9.43
CA ALA A 296 8.12 -3.62 10.74
C ALA A 296 8.00 -2.09 10.70
N SER A 297 7.58 -1.53 11.81
CA SER A 297 7.48 -0.10 12.01
C SER A 297 8.86 0.56 12.18
N ASP A 298 8.99 1.80 11.68
CA ASP A 298 10.04 2.73 12.08
C ASP A 298 9.52 3.70 13.17
N PRO A 299 9.72 3.43 14.47
CA PRO A 299 9.21 4.28 15.53
C PRO A 299 9.74 5.71 15.49
N ALA A 300 10.93 5.93 14.91
CA ALA A 300 11.51 7.26 14.78
C ALA A 300 10.76 8.08 13.74
N GLY A 301 10.39 7.49 12.61
CA GLY A 301 9.54 8.11 11.58
C GLY A 301 8.18 8.51 12.12
N TRP A 302 7.52 7.64 12.90
CA TRP A 302 6.23 7.94 13.53
C TRP A 302 6.32 9.11 14.51
N ARG A 303 7.34 9.12 15.36
CA ARG A 303 7.57 10.21 16.32
C ARG A 303 7.82 11.54 15.61
N SER A 304 8.73 11.53 14.62
CA SER A 304 9.06 12.72 13.83
C SER A 304 7.80 13.29 13.15
N ALA A 305 6.99 12.44 12.51
CA ALA A 305 5.76 12.86 11.87
C ALA A 305 4.78 13.49 12.88
N TYR A 306 4.55 12.84 14.01
CA TYR A 306 3.67 13.34 15.05
C TYR A 306 4.10 14.70 15.59
N ASP A 307 5.39 14.86 15.94
CA ASP A 307 5.94 16.09 16.47
C ASP A 307 5.86 17.23 15.44
N LEU A 308 6.19 16.98 14.18
CA LEU A 308 6.09 17.94 13.09
C LEU A 308 4.64 18.34 12.78
N MET A 309 3.70 17.40 12.87
CA MET A 309 2.28 17.72 12.67
C MET A 309 1.72 18.61 13.78
N ILE A 310 2.18 18.43 15.04
CA ILE A 310 1.85 19.35 16.14
C ILE A 310 2.48 20.73 15.90
N GLN A 311 3.77 20.78 15.58
CA GLN A 311 4.48 22.03 15.27
C GLN A 311 3.80 22.79 14.12
N ALA A 312 3.35 22.06 13.10
CA ALA A 312 2.61 22.60 11.97
C ALA A 312 1.14 22.94 12.28
N LYS A 313 0.66 22.71 13.51
CA LYS A 313 -0.74 22.92 13.92
C LYS A 313 -1.74 22.18 13.02
N ILE A 314 -1.39 20.96 12.59
CA ILE A 314 -2.26 20.07 11.83
C ILE A 314 -3.11 19.24 12.79
N ILE A 315 -2.54 18.88 13.94
CA ILE A 315 -3.17 18.12 15.02
C ILE A 315 -2.86 18.74 16.38
N GLU A 316 -3.71 18.45 17.35
CA GLU A 316 -3.42 18.72 18.78
C GLU A 316 -2.71 17.50 19.40
N PRO A 317 -1.86 17.70 20.43
CA PRO A 317 -1.21 16.61 21.12
C PRO A 317 -2.21 15.72 21.85
N VAL A 318 -1.96 14.40 21.86
CA VAL A 318 -2.75 13.40 22.62
C VAL A 318 -1.90 12.78 23.71
N ALA A 319 -2.54 12.34 24.81
CA ALA A 319 -1.85 11.79 25.98
C ALA A 319 -1.04 10.52 25.68
N LYS A 320 -1.51 9.69 24.74
CA LYS A 320 -0.84 8.46 24.31
C LYS A 320 -0.87 8.36 22.80
N PRO A 321 0.15 8.86 22.10
CA PRO A 321 0.27 8.67 20.66
C PRO A 321 0.61 7.21 20.37
N ASP A 322 -0.35 6.44 19.89
CA ASP A 322 -0.23 5.02 19.58
C ASP A 322 -0.91 4.77 18.23
N PHE A 323 -0.13 4.84 17.16
CA PHE A 323 -0.60 4.78 15.78
C PHE A 323 -0.28 3.46 15.09
N PHE A 324 0.58 2.61 15.69
CA PHE A 324 1.04 1.36 15.11
C PHE A 324 1.00 0.22 16.13
N SER A 325 0.59 -0.97 15.70
CA SER A 325 0.63 -2.19 16.50
C SER A 325 1.45 -3.27 15.79
N ASP A 326 2.49 -3.75 16.43
CA ASP A 326 3.34 -4.84 15.93
C ASP A 326 2.79 -6.25 16.25
N ALA A 327 1.66 -6.32 16.96
CA ALA A 327 1.05 -7.59 17.39
C ALA A 327 0.77 -8.56 16.23
N ILE A 328 0.33 -8.03 15.09
CA ILE A 328 0.03 -8.84 13.90
C ILE A 328 1.31 -9.27 13.19
N ILE A 329 2.33 -8.40 13.14
CA ILE A 329 3.66 -8.74 12.57
C ILE A 329 4.30 -9.88 13.37
N LYS A 330 4.30 -9.77 14.71
CA LYS A 330 4.80 -10.83 15.60
C LYS A 330 4.07 -12.16 15.38
N ARG A 331 2.75 -12.11 15.19
CA ARG A 331 1.95 -13.31 14.89
C ARG A 331 2.22 -13.87 13.50
N ALA A 332 2.51 -13.02 12.52
CA ALA A 332 2.72 -13.46 11.14
C ALA A 332 4.12 -14.06 10.93
N PHE A 333 5.15 -13.51 11.60
CA PHE A 333 6.55 -13.76 11.26
C PHE A 333 7.46 -14.07 12.47
N GLY A 334 6.93 -13.98 13.69
CA GLY A 334 7.66 -14.26 14.96
C GLY A 334 7.75 -15.73 15.31
#